data_fa22eb2e125dbf6d8e90460f0b000c5a
#
_entry.id   fa22eb2e125dbf6d8e90460f0b000c5a
#
_cell.length_a   1.000
_cell.length_b   1.000
_cell.length_c   1.000
_cell.angle_alpha   90.00
_cell.angle_beta   90.00
_cell.angle_gamma   90.00
#
_symmetry.space_group_name_H-M   'P 1'
#
loop_
_entity.id
_entity.type
_entity.pdbx_description
1 polymer ?
#
loop_
_entity_poly.entity_id
_entity_poly.type
_entity_poly.pdbx_seq_one_letter_code
_entity_poly.pdbx_strand_id
1 'polypeptide(L)'
;FSGRVAKVTIPATGTMVFELTDGTSFEHHWSRNAKKESWTAERRKAVSEYRRSRETGWKCYHTFTHFIKCGRCGANYRCQTHKRVDGTVVRSWYCSSPTAVDCSKVGIREDTLKALIADVMGLPEFDEELFNQQLAYATVPADNEIAFHFRDGHEVSRTFAQKRQMPRHTEERKKHMSEVMKAKWRERHAEND
;
A
#
# COMPACT_ATOMS: atom_id res chain seq x y z
N PHE A 1 5.09 8.34 -39.30
CA PHE A 1 6.08 9.46 -39.28
C PHE A 1 7.15 9.32 -40.38
N SER A 2 6.96 8.42 -41.31
CA SER A 2 7.99 8.19 -42.33
C SER A 2 7.97 9.25 -43.42
N GLY A 3 9.01 10.03 -43.53
CA GLY A 3 9.40 10.75 -44.73
C GLY A 3 9.25 12.26 -44.74
N ARG A 4 8.59 12.90 -43.79
CA ARG A 4 8.42 14.37 -43.78
C ARG A 4 9.13 15.12 -42.66
N VAL A 5 9.51 14.44 -41.56
CA VAL A 5 10.20 15.05 -40.43
C VAL A 5 11.67 14.71 -40.52
N ALA A 6 12.53 15.71 -40.65
CA ALA A 6 13.97 15.56 -40.70
C ALA A 6 14.58 15.47 -39.29
N LYS A 7 14.09 16.31 -38.37
CA LYS A 7 14.61 16.39 -37.01
C LYS A 7 13.56 16.90 -36.04
N VAL A 8 13.63 16.44 -34.78
CA VAL A 8 12.84 16.95 -33.67
C VAL A 8 13.80 17.38 -32.55
N THR A 9 13.65 18.60 -32.09
CA THR A 9 14.41 19.14 -30.96
C THR A 9 13.48 19.60 -29.84
N ILE A 10 13.93 19.46 -28.60
CA ILE A 10 13.20 19.91 -27.40
C ILE A 10 14.04 20.98 -26.72
N PRO A 11 13.91 22.25 -27.13
CA PRO A 11 14.73 23.34 -26.60
C PRO A 11 14.39 23.69 -25.16
N ALA A 12 13.13 23.45 -24.74
CA ALA A 12 12.66 23.70 -23.38
C ALA A 12 11.55 22.71 -22.99
N THR A 13 11.31 22.57 -21.70
CA THR A 13 10.21 21.73 -21.19
C THR A 13 8.87 22.26 -21.70
N GLY A 14 8.16 21.45 -22.45
CA GLY A 14 6.83 21.79 -22.99
C GLY A 14 6.83 22.34 -24.42
N THR A 15 8.00 22.40 -25.07
CA THR A 15 8.12 22.84 -26.47
C THR A 15 8.88 21.82 -27.29
N MET A 16 8.31 21.41 -28.42
CA MET A 16 8.96 20.58 -29.43
C MET A 16 9.03 21.36 -30.73
N VAL A 17 10.20 21.39 -31.35
CA VAL A 17 10.43 21.99 -32.68
C VAL A 17 10.62 20.84 -33.66
N PHE A 18 9.78 20.84 -34.69
CA PHE A 18 9.84 19.89 -35.80
C PHE A 18 10.46 20.59 -37.00
N GLU A 19 11.55 20.05 -37.50
CA GLU A 19 12.18 20.45 -38.77
C GLU A 19 11.74 19.43 -39.83
N LEU A 20 11.13 19.91 -40.92
CA LEU A 20 10.65 19.07 -42.00
C LEU A 20 11.74 18.93 -43.07
N THR A 21 11.61 17.91 -43.91
CA THR A 21 12.53 17.63 -45.01
C THR A 21 12.54 18.69 -46.11
N ASP A 22 11.51 19.51 -46.16
CA ASP A 22 11.39 20.67 -47.08
C ASP A 22 12.05 21.96 -46.55
N GLY A 23 12.71 21.89 -45.37
CA GLY A 23 13.37 23.03 -44.72
C GLY A 23 12.45 23.91 -43.86
N THR A 24 11.15 23.59 -43.81
CA THR A 24 10.22 24.31 -42.91
C THR A 24 10.29 23.79 -41.48
N SER A 25 9.98 24.65 -40.53
CA SER A 25 9.91 24.26 -39.11
C SER A 25 8.65 24.78 -38.45
N PHE A 26 8.13 24.06 -37.50
CA PHE A 26 7.03 24.49 -36.64
C PHE A 26 7.23 24.10 -35.21
N GLU A 27 6.69 24.86 -34.28
CA GLU A 27 6.73 24.60 -32.88
C GLU A 27 5.41 23.98 -32.41
N HIS A 28 5.50 22.97 -31.56
CA HIS A 28 4.36 22.38 -30.87
C HIS A 28 4.54 22.49 -29.37
N HIS A 29 3.60 23.16 -28.72
CA HIS A 29 3.59 23.28 -27.27
C HIS A 29 2.77 22.18 -26.64
N TRP A 30 3.34 21.52 -25.64
CA TRP A 30 2.65 20.49 -24.87
C TRP A 30 2.75 20.79 -23.37
N SER A 31 1.66 20.56 -22.65
CA SER A 31 1.66 20.73 -21.21
C SER A 31 1.83 19.37 -20.50
N ARG A 32 2.61 19.35 -19.44
CA ARG A 32 2.71 18.19 -18.54
C ARG A 32 1.41 17.91 -17.78
N ASN A 33 0.41 18.77 -17.92
CA ASN A 33 -0.86 18.73 -17.20
C ASN A 33 -1.93 17.90 -17.91
N ALA A 34 -1.64 17.21 -19.00
CA ALA A 34 -2.60 16.38 -19.75
C ALA A 34 -3.40 15.43 -18.83
N LYS A 35 -2.76 14.89 -17.79
CA LYS A 35 -3.42 14.05 -16.79
C LYS A 35 -4.36 14.86 -15.88
N LYS A 36 -4.04 16.12 -15.56
CA LYS A 36 -4.86 17.00 -14.72
C LYS A 36 -6.01 17.60 -15.54
N GLU A 37 -5.76 17.96 -16.79
CA GLU A 37 -6.74 18.49 -17.73
C GLU A 37 -7.76 17.43 -18.18
N SER A 38 -7.29 16.18 -18.39
CA SER A 38 -8.18 15.06 -18.71
C SER A 38 -9.05 14.61 -17.52
N TRP A 39 -8.70 15.05 -16.30
CA TRP A 39 -9.40 14.69 -15.07
C TRP A 39 -10.41 15.75 -14.65
N THR A 40 -11.34 16.10 -15.58
CA THR A 40 -12.41 17.08 -15.35
C THR A 40 -13.36 16.64 -14.24
N ALA A 41 -14.14 17.58 -13.70
CA ALA A 41 -15.16 17.30 -12.69
C ALA A 41 -16.19 16.28 -13.19
N GLU A 42 -16.59 16.39 -14.45
CA GLU A 42 -17.52 15.46 -15.11
C GLU A 42 -16.94 14.05 -15.21
N ARG A 43 -15.68 13.93 -15.64
CA ARG A 43 -15.01 12.64 -15.72
C ARG A 43 -14.82 12.00 -14.34
N ARG A 44 -14.53 12.80 -13.30
CA ARG A 44 -14.49 12.32 -11.90
C ARG A 44 -15.84 11.80 -11.45
N LYS A 45 -16.93 12.51 -11.80
CA LYS A 45 -18.30 12.10 -11.49
C LYS A 45 -18.64 10.79 -12.21
N ALA A 46 -18.41 10.71 -13.53
CA ALA A 46 -18.66 9.52 -14.33
C ALA A 46 -17.88 8.28 -13.81
N VAL A 47 -16.59 8.44 -13.47
CA VAL A 47 -15.79 7.36 -12.89
C VAL A 47 -16.31 6.96 -11.51
N SER A 48 -16.78 7.91 -10.71
CA SER A 48 -17.37 7.63 -9.40
C SER A 48 -18.70 6.88 -9.53
N GLU A 49 -19.54 7.27 -10.47
CA GLU A 49 -20.81 6.59 -10.79
C GLU A 49 -20.58 5.19 -11.34
N TYR A 50 -19.63 5.04 -12.26
CA TYR A 50 -19.21 3.73 -12.77
C TYR A 50 -18.67 2.82 -11.66
N ARG A 51 -17.90 3.34 -10.72
CA ARG A 51 -17.42 2.58 -9.55
C ARG A 51 -18.55 2.17 -8.61
N ARG A 52 -19.58 3.02 -8.45
CA ARG A 52 -20.76 2.70 -7.63
C ARG A 52 -21.68 1.70 -8.32
N SER A 53 -21.87 1.81 -9.63
CA SER A 53 -22.72 0.91 -10.42
C SER A 53 -22.13 -0.50 -10.56
N ARG A 54 -20.80 -0.62 -10.49
CA ARG A 54 -20.17 -1.92 -10.30
C ARG A 54 -20.39 -2.32 -8.86
N GLU A 55 -21.34 -3.17 -8.60
CA GLU A 55 -21.33 -4.08 -7.46
C GLU A 55 -20.12 -5.02 -7.62
N THR A 56 -18.93 -4.44 -7.59
CA THR A 56 -17.73 -5.21 -7.51
C THR A 56 -17.75 -5.81 -6.11
N GLY A 57 -17.74 -7.11 -6.02
CA GLY A 57 -17.56 -7.88 -4.79
C GLY A 57 -16.22 -7.61 -4.08
N TRP A 58 -15.71 -6.40 -4.21
CA TRP A 58 -14.52 -5.85 -3.58
C TRP A 58 -14.82 -5.17 -2.23
N LYS A 59 -16.03 -5.33 -1.72
CA LYS A 59 -16.26 -5.15 -0.29
C LYS A 59 -15.66 -6.37 0.42
N CYS A 60 -14.34 -6.47 0.40
CA CYS A 60 -13.63 -7.32 1.35
C CYS A 60 -13.81 -6.71 2.74
N TYR A 61 -14.98 -6.90 3.31
CA TYR A 61 -15.18 -6.72 4.73
C TYR A 61 -14.47 -7.89 5.39
N HIS A 62 -13.23 -7.67 5.78
CA HIS A 62 -12.57 -8.56 6.71
C HIS A 62 -13.22 -8.35 8.08
N THR A 63 -13.27 -9.38 8.88
CA THR A 63 -13.83 -9.38 10.24
C THR A 63 -13.40 -8.18 11.09
N PHE A 64 -12.15 -7.73 10.94
CA PHE A 64 -11.60 -6.61 11.72
C PHE A 64 -11.64 -5.25 10.99
N THR A 65 -12.40 -5.13 9.90
CA THR A 65 -12.55 -3.85 9.18
C THR A 65 -13.25 -2.83 10.10
N HIS A 66 -12.63 -1.65 10.24
CA HIS A 66 -13.05 -0.58 11.15
C HIS A 66 -12.98 -0.89 12.65
N PHE A 67 -12.57 -2.11 13.02
CA PHE A 67 -12.47 -2.52 14.41
C PHE A 67 -11.24 -1.91 15.10
N ILE A 68 -10.07 -1.84 14.43
CA ILE A 68 -8.83 -1.37 15.02
C ILE A 68 -8.59 0.10 14.69
N LYS A 69 -8.35 0.91 15.70
CA LYS A 69 -8.03 2.35 15.61
C LYS A 69 -6.61 2.62 16.09
N CYS A 70 -5.94 3.55 15.45
CA CYS A 70 -4.65 4.03 15.90
C CYS A 70 -4.83 4.96 17.10
N GLY A 71 -4.23 4.65 18.26
CA GLY A 71 -4.28 5.49 19.45
C GLY A 71 -3.55 6.83 19.30
N ARG A 72 -2.66 6.96 18.31
CA ARG A 72 -1.90 8.19 18.04
C ARG A 72 -2.61 9.16 17.10
N CYS A 73 -3.23 8.68 16.02
CA CYS A 73 -3.86 9.55 15.02
C CYS A 73 -5.36 9.31 14.82
N GLY A 74 -5.97 8.38 15.54
CA GLY A 74 -7.39 8.03 15.43
C GLY A 74 -7.80 7.32 14.14
N ALA A 75 -6.92 7.16 13.15
CA ALA A 75 -7.25 6.53 11.89
C ALA A 75 -7.48 5.02 12.06
N ASN A 76 -8.39 4.46 11.26
CA ASN A 76 -8.63 3.02 11.24
C ASN A 76 -7.42 2.27 10.66
N TYR A 77 -7.20 1.06 11.13
CA TYR A 77 -6.30 0.11 10.50
C TYR A 77 -6.96 -0.47 9.25
N ARG A 78 -6.14 -0.77 8.24
CA ARG A 78 -6.56 -1.45 7.01
C ARG A 78 -5.79 -2.75 6.84
N CYS A 79 -6.45 -3.74 6.27
CA CYS A 79 -5.86 -5.02 5.92
C CYS A 79 -4.95 -4.87 4.70
N GLN A 80 -3.75 -5.45 4.79
CA GLN A 80 -2.88 -5.70 3.66
C GLN A 80 -2.66 -7.19 3.54
N THR A 81 -2.90 -7.71 2.35
CA THR A 81 -2.75 -9.13 2.04
C THR A 81 -1.44 -9.33 1.26
N HIS A 82 -0.61 -10.24 1.74
CA HIS A 82 0.63 -10.63 1.08
C HIS A 82 0.59 -12.11 0.75
N LYS A 83 0.78 -12.44 -0.53
CA LYS A 83 0.96 -13.80 -0.96
C LYS A 83 2.45 -14.15 -0.93
N ARG A 84 2.81 -15.20 -0.20
CA ARG A 84 4.18 -15.71 -0.14
C ARG A 84 4.50 -16.56 -1.37
N VAL A 85 5.79 -16.85 -1.57
CA VAL A 85 6.26 -17.69 -2.68
C VAL A 85 5.69 -19.11 -2.60
N ASP A 86 5.46 -19.60 -1.40
CA ASP A 86 4.82 -20.90 -1.10
C ASP A 86 3.29 -20.93 -1.34
N GLY A 87 2.71 -19.82 -1.81
CA GLY A 87 1.28 -19.68 -2.02
C GLY A 87 0.49 -19.26 -0.77
N THR A 88 1.09 -19.27 0.41
CA THR A 88 0.43 -18.89 1.67
C THR A 88 0.00 -17.42 1.64
N VAL A 89 -1.22 -17.16 2.04
CA VAL A 89 -1.77 -15.80 2.15
C VAL A 89 -1.61 -15.30 3.58
N VAL A 90 -0.84 -14.24 3.77
CA VAL A 90 -0.64 -13.58 5.07
C VAL A 90 -1.36 -12.25 5.05
N ARG A 91 -2.22 -12.03 6.05
CA ARG A 91 -2.91 -10.75 6.27
C ARG A 91 -2.29 -10.02 7.44
N SER A 92 -2.11 -8.71 7.27
CA SER A 92 -1.57 -7.84 8.32
C SER A 92 -2.32 -6.52 8.32
N TRP A 93 -2.52 -5.96 9.48
CA TRP A 93 -3.27 -4.74 9.72
C TRP A 93 -2.33 -3.60 10.02
N TYR A 94 -2.47 -2.46 9.33
CA TYR A 94 -1.62 -1.28 9.45
C TYR A 94 -2.48 -0.02 9.57
N CYS A 95 -1.98 0.98 10.30
CA CYS A 95 -2.61 2.29 10.33
C CYS A 95 -2.75 2.86 8.91
N SER A 96 -3.94 3.35 8.57
CA SER A 96 -4.26 3.84 7.22
C SER A 96 -3.81 5.29 6.99
N SER A 97 -3.33 5.99 8.01
CA SER A 97 -2.90 7.39 7.87
C SER A 97 -1.64 7.50 6.99
N PRO A 98 -1.69 8.22 5.87
CA PRO A 98 -0.54 8.38 4.99
C PRO A 98 0.44 9.45 5.48
N THR A 99 0.00 10.37 6.34
CA THR A 99 0.68 11.64 6.65
C THR A 99 1.06 11.81 8.11
N ALA A 100 0.59 10.92 9.02
CA ALA A 100 0.94 11.03 10.41
C ALA A 100 2.42 10.64 10.62
N VAL A 101 3.24 11.64 10.96
CA VAL A 101 4.68 11.49 11.19
C VAL A 101 4.95 10.59 12.40
N ASP A 102 4.04 10.62 13.39
CA ASP A 102 4.21 9.94 14.69
C ASP A 102 3.47 8.59 14.77
N CYS A 103 2.81 8.17 13.71
CA CYS A 103 2.17 6.86 13.71
C CYS A 103 3.20 5.75 13.57
N SER A 104 3.19 4.83 14.52
CA SER A 104 3.86 3.56 14.35
C SER A 104 3.32 2.87 13.09
N LYS A 105 4.22 2.59 12.15
CA LYS A 105 3.89 1.77 10.97
C LYS A 105 3.90 0.28 11.29
N VAL A 106 3.70 -0.05 12.55
CA VAL A 106 3.70 -1.42 13.03
C VAL A 106 2.46 -2.14 12.55
N GLY A 107 2.68 -3.23 11.85
CA GLY A 107 1.61 -4.10 11.40
C GLY A 107 1.33 -5.21 12.41
N ILE A 108 0.05 -5.46 12.65
CA ILE A 108 -0.41 -6.59 13.46
C ILE A 108 -0.86 -7.70 12.50
N ARG A 109 -0.29 -8.90 12.65
CA ARG A 109 -0.74 -10.04 11.85
C ARG A 109 -2.12 -10.49 12.29
N GLU A 110 -2.94 -10.91 11.33
CA GLU A 110 -4.29 -11.39 11.61
C GLU A 110 -4.31 -12.57 12.57
N ASP A 111 -3.37 -13.52 12.42
CA ASP A 111 -3.22 -14.67 13.31
C ASP A 111 -2.93 -14.22 14.76
N THR A 112 -2.03 -13.25 14.93
CA THR A 112 -1.71 -12.67 16.24
C THR A 112 -2.91 -11.95 16.85
N LEU A 113 -3.65 -11.21 16.04
CA LEU A 113 -4.85 -10.51 16.48
C LEU A 113 -5.94 -11.48 16.95
N LYS A 114 -6.18 -12.54 16.19
CA LYS A 114 -7.12 -13.60 16.56
C LYS A 114 -6.73 -14.28 17.88
N ALA A 115 -5.46 -14.61 18.05
CA ALA A 115 -4.96 -15.21 19.31
C ALA A 115 -5.12 -14.27 20.51
N LEU A 116 -4.84 -12.97 20.33
CA LEU A 116 -5.02 -11.98 21.40
C LEU A 116 -6.49 -11.79 21.78
N ILE A 117 -7.40 -11.80 20.81
CA ILE A 117 -8.84 -11.70 21.05
C ILE A 117 -9.33 -12.95 21.80
N ALA A 118 -8.92 -14.14 21.37
CA ALA A 118 -9.27 -15.37 22.09
C ALA A 118 -8.78 -15.33 23.54
N ASP A 119 -7.54 -14.87 23.78
CA ASP A 119 -6.97 -14.75 25.12
C ASP A 119 -7.75 -13.76 26.01
N VAL A 120 -8.08 -12.57 25.52
CA VAL A 120 -8.84 -11.58 26.33
C VAL A 120 -10.28 -12.01 26.59
N MET A 121 -10.84 -12.85 25.72
CA MET A 121 -12.18 -13.42 25.88
C MET A 121 -12.18 -14.73 26.69
N GLY A 122 -11.00 -15.25 27.05
CA GLY A 122 -10.88 -16.54 27.76
C GLY A 122 -11.27 -17.75 26.93
N LEU A 123 -11.13 -17.66 25.60
CA LEU A 123 -11.50 -18.71 24.65
C LEU A 123 -10.26 -19.48 24.20
N PRO A 124 -10.37 -20.79 23.91
CA PRO A 124 -9.27 -21.59 23.36
C PRO A 124 -8.89 -21.16 21.93
N GLU A 125 -9.86 -20.71 21.15
CA GLU A 125 -9.71 -20.26 19.77
C GLU A 125 -10.58 -19.02 19.49
N PHE A 126 -10.29 -18.30 18.41
CA PHE A 126 -11.06 -17.14 18.00
C PHE A 126 -12.44 -17.54 17.50
N ASP A 127 -13.47 -16.96 18.11
CA ASP A 127 -14.86 -17.07 17.72
C ASP A 127 -15.40 -15.73 17.21
N GLU A 128 -15.85 -15.71 15.95
CA GLU A 128 -16.31 -14.48 15.28
C GLU A 128 -17.66 -13.98 15.80
N GLU A 129 -18.53 -14.89 16.22
CA GLU A 129 -19.85 -14.51 16.74
C GLU A 129 -19.72 -13.86 18.12
N LEU A 130 -18.97 -14.49 19.02
CA LEU A 130 -18.69 -13.95 20.35
C LEU A 130 -17.90 -12.64 20.25
N PHE A 131 -16.92 -12.58 19.36
CA PHE A 131 -16.18 -11.35 19.07
C PHE A 131 -17.15 -10.19 18.70
N ASN A 132 -18.06 -10.40 17.77
CA ASN A 132 -19.02 -9.40 17.34
C ASN A 132 -20.01 -8.99 18.43
N GLN A 133 -20.33 -9.92 19.34
CA GLN A 133 -21.25 -9.65 20.45
C GLN A 133 -20.61 -8.88 21.58
N GLN A 134 -19.35 -9.14 21.92
CA GLN A 134 -18.72 -8.63 23.13
C GLN A 134 -17.78 -7.45 22.90
N LEU A 135 -17.04 -7.44 21.79
CA LEU A 135 -16.06 -6.41 21.51
C LEU A 135 -16.66 -5.26 20.68
N ALA A 136 -16.34 -4.02 21.06
CA ALA A 136 -16.77 -2.83 20.36
C ALA A 136 -15.71 -2.35 19.35
N TYR A 137 -14.48 -2.17 19.82
CA TYR A 137 -13.34 -1.76 19.01
C TYR A 137 -12.03 -2.05 19.77
N ALA A 138 -10.90 -1.89 19.07
CA ALA A 138 -9.59 -1.95 19.68
C ALA A 138 -8.78 -0.68 19.33
N THR A 139 -7.90 -0.27 20.23
CA THR A 139 -6.97 0.83 20.00
C THR A 139 -5.52 0.34 20.13
N VAL A 140 -4.62 0.91 19.32
CA VAL A 140 -3.19 0.65 19.39
C VAL A 140 -2.50 1.92 19.89
N PRO A 141 -2.31 2.06 21.21
CA PRO A 141 -1.73 3.26 21.81
C PRO A 141 -0.22 3.36 21.59
N ALA A 142 0.47 2.22 21.58
CA ALA A 142 1.91 2.10 21.43
C ALA A 142 2.29 0.97 20.48
N ASP A 143 3.57 0.87 20.16
CA ASP A 143 4.07 -0.01 19.09
C ASP A 143 3.81 -1.50 19.31
N ASN A 144 3.69 -1.96 20.53
CA ASN A 144 3.54 -3.36 20.89
C ASN A 144 2.34 -3.62 21.79
N GLU A 145 1.45 -2.64 21.90
CA GLU A 145 0.32 -2.69 22.79
C GLU A 145 -0.98 -2.52 22.02
N ILE A 146 -1.99 -3.30 22.38
CA ILE A 146 -3.35 -3.18 21.88
C ILE A 146 -4.32 -3.22 23.07
N ALA A 147 -5.24 -2.28 23.12
CA ALA A 147 -6.29 -2.20 24.11
C ALA A 147 -7.62 -2.56 23.45
N PHE A 148 -8.31 -3.54 24.02
CA PHE A 148 -9.61 -4.03 23.57
C PHE A 148 -10.69 -3.39 24.42
N HIS A 149 -11.67 -2.76 23.78
CA HIS A 149 -12.80 -2.11 24.42
C HIS A 149 -14.03 -2.99 24.22
N PHE A 150 -14.58 -3.45 25.31
CA PHE A 150 -15.78 -4.29 25.32
C PHE A 150 -17.05 -3.44 25.28
N ARG A 151 -18.16 -4.03 24.86
CA ARG A 151 -19.45 -3.34 24.78
C ARG A 151 -20.07 -3.02 26.13
N ASP A 152 -19.69 -3.73 27.17
CA ASP A 152 -20.07 -3.47 28.57
C ASP A 152 -19.25 -2.35 29.23
N GLY A 153 -18.26 -1.80 28.52
CA GLY A 153 -17.46 -0.67 28.94
C GLY A 153 -16.13 -1.01 29.62
N HIS A 154 -15.83 -2.31 29.85
CA HIS A 154 -14.49 -2.64 30.35
C HIS A 154 -13.43 -2.65 29.25
N GLU A 155 -12.17 -2.49 29.65
CA GLU A 155 -11.04 -2.42 28.76
C GLU A 155 -9.95 -3.41 29.22
N VAL A 156 -9.33 -4.08 28.27
CA VAL A 156 -8.23 -5.02 28.53
C VAL A 156 -7.11 -4.75 27.55
N SER A 157 -5.92 -4.44 28.07
CA SER A 157 -4.71 -4.26 27.26
C SER A 157 -3.89 -5.54 27.18
N ARG A 158 -3.28 -5.76 26.04
CA ARG A 158 -2.33 -6.85 25.78
C ARG A 158 -1.14 -6.36 25.00
N THR A 159 0.01 -6.97 25.26
CA THR A 159 1.21 -6.76 24.47
C THR A 159 1.36 -7.85 23.41
N PHE A 160 1.88 -7.51 22.24
CA PHE A 160 2.17 -8.47 21.19
C PHE A 160 3.61 -8.35 20.70
N ALA A 161 4.22 -9.50 20.43
CA ALA A 161 5.57 -9.53 19.89
C ALA A 161 5.55 -9.11 18.42
N GLN A 162 6.26 -8.02 18.11
CA GLN A 162 6.58 -7.72 16.73
C GLN A 162 7.69 -8.62 16.24
N LYS A 163 7.47 -9.32 15.13
CA LYS A 163 8.63 -9.80 14.37
C LYS A 163 9.38 -8.54 13.90
N ARG A 164 10.59 -8.33 14.47
CA ARG A 164 11.51 -7.29 13.98
C ARG A 164 11.52 -7.36 12.47
N GLN A 165 11.04 -6.30 11.82
CA GLN A 165 11.35 -6.13 10.40
C GLN A 165 12.86 -5.99 10.35
N MET A 166 13.53 -7.02 9.82
CA MET A 166 14.95 -6.88 9.51
C MET A 166 15.10 -5.62 8.66
N PRO A 167 16.00 -4.71 9.02
CA PRO A 167 16.18 -3.47 8.26
C PRO A 167 16.39 -3.86 6.80
N ARG A 168 15.45 -3.46 5.93
CA ARG A 168 15.45 -3.86 4.51
C ARG A 168 16.69 -3.37 3.77
N HIS A 169 17.46 -2.46 4.38
CA HIS A 169 18.54 -1.73 3.75
C HIS A 169 19.72 -1.46 4.69
N THR A 170 20.26 -2.50 5.35
CA THR A 170 21.62 -2.37 5.87
C THR A 170 22.56 -2.18 4.68
N GLU A 171 23.57 -1.33 4.83
CA GLU A 171 24.58 -1.08 3.78
C GLU A 171 25.25 -2.39 3.33
N GLU A 172 25.47 -3.32 4.24
CA GLU A 172 25.96 -4.68 3.96
C GLU A 172 25.04 -5.44 3.02
N ARG A 173 23.72 -5.39 3.24
CA ARG A 173 22.75 -6.06 2.37
C ARG A 173 22.63 -5.40 1.00
N LYS A 174 22.72 -4.08 0.92
CA LYS A 174 22.77 -3.36 -0.36
C LYS A 174 24.03 -3.76 -1.14
N LYS A 175 25.17 -3.83 -0.46
CA LYS A 175 26.44 -4.25 -1.06
C LYS A 175 26.37 -5.69 -1.57
N HIS A 176 25.88 -6.62 -0.75
CA HIS A 176 25.69 -8.03 -1.13
C HIS A 176 24.71 -8.18 -2.31
N MET A 177 23.56 -7.48 -2.29
CA MET A 177 22.62 -7.49 -3.41
C MET A 177 23.23 -6.93 -4.69
N SER A 178 24.02 -5.87 -4.58
CA SER A 178 24.74 -5.29 -5.73
C SER A 178 25.76 -6.28 -6.33
N GLU A 179 26.50 -7.00 -5.49
CA GLU A 179 27.47 -8.01 -5.91
C GLU A 179 26.79 -9.20 -6.60
N VAL A 180 25.70 -9.70 -6.02
CA VAL A 180 24.89 -10.79 -6.62
C VAL A 180 24.31 -10.39 -7.97
N MET A 181 23.80 -9.16 -8.09
CA MET A 181 23.26 -8.66 -9.36
C MET A 181 24.35 -8.47 -10.41
N LYS A 182 25.53 -7.99 -10.03
CA LYS A 182 26.69 -7.89 -10.92
C LYS A 182 27.18 -9.25 -11.38
N ALA A 183 27.22 -10.25 -10.50
CA ALA A 183 27.60 -11.63 -10.85
C ALA A 183 26.63 -12.24 -11.87
N LYS A 184 25.32 -12.16 -11.60
CA LYS A 184 24.28 -12.64 -12.53
C LYS A 184 24.27 -11.88 -13.86
N TRP A 185 24.67 -10.62 -13.87
CA TRP A 185 24.80 -9.86 -15.12
C TRP A 185 25.98 -10.36 -15.95
N ARG A 186 27.14 -10.63 -15.31
CA ARG A 186 28.33 -11.18 -15.99
C ARG A 186 28.06 -12.58 -16.56
N GLU A 187 27.41 -13.47 -15.81
CA GLU A 187 27.00 -14.79 -16.29
C GLU A 187 26.16 -14.70 -17.57
N ARG A 188 25.12 -13.84 -17.57
CA ARG A 188 24.23 -13.67 -18.72
C ARG A 188 24.91 -13.10 -19.96
N HIS A 189 25.97 -12.33 -19.79
CA HIS A 189 26.71 -11.73 -20.91
C HIS A 189 27.95 -12.54 -21.32
N ALA A 190 28.42 -13.47 -20.50
CA ALA A 190 29.48 -14.40 -20.87
C ALA A 190 28.99 -15.55 -21.77
N GLU A 191 27.68 -15.81 -21.81
CA GLU A 191 27.08 -16.80 -22.73
C GLU A 191 26.80 -16.25 -24.15
N ASN A 192 27.03 -14.96 -24.38
CA ASN A 192 26.75 -14.28 -25.66
C ASN A 192 28.00 -13.78 -26.39
N ASP A 193 29.22 -14.07 -25.91
CA ASP A 193 30.50 -13.93 -26.59
C ASP A 193 31.07 -15.30 -26.99
#